data_f4028a06c725d72cce3080134c89814f
#
_entry.id   f4028a06c725d72cce3080134c89814f
#
_cell.length_a   1.000
_cell.length_b   1.000
_cell.length_c   1.000
_cell.angle_alpha   90.00
_cell.angle_beta   90.00
_cell.angle_gamma   90.00
#
_symmetry.space_group_name_H-M   'P 1'
#
loop_
_entity.id
_entity.type
_entity.pdbx_description
1 polymer ?
#
loop_
_entity_poly.entity_id
_entity_poly.type
_entity_poly.pdbx_seq_one_letter_code
_entity_poly.pdbx_strand_id
1 'polypeptide(L)' 'MCLAIPGKILKLLENNYALVDFGGIKKNICLDLLKDVRVGDYVNVHVGFAINKIDEKKAKENLKFIKDAYSSSRTI' A
#
# COMPACT_ATOMS: atom_id res chain seq x y z
N MET A 1 1.63 -15.97 6.45
CA MET A 1 0.45 -15.41 5.80
C MET A 1 0.80 -14.12 5.08
N CYS A 2 0.42 -14.04 3.84
CA CYS A 2 0.75 -12.88 3.02
C CYS A 2 -0.39 -11.88 3.06
N LEU A 3 -0.12 -10.73 3.64
CA LEU A 3 -1.10 -9.66 3.71
C LEU A 3 -0.60 -8.49 2.88
N ALA A 4 -1.51 -7.91 2.11
CA ALA A 4 -1.20 -6.69 1.39
C ALA A 4 -1.06 -5.54 2.39
N ILE A 5 -0.07 -4.71 2.18
CA ILE A 5 0.19 -3.58 3.05
C ILE A 5 -0.12 -2.31 2.26
N PRO A 6 -0.98 -1.44 2.78
CA PRO A 6 -1.28 -0.19 2.07
C PRO A 6 -0.11 0.78 2.15
N GLY A 7 0.13 1.46 1.05
CA GLY A 7 1.16 2.47 0.98
C GLY A 7 0.73 3.61 0.08
N LYS A 8 1.35 4.77 0.29
CA LYS A 8 1.05 5.96 -0.49
C LYS A 8 2.14 6.21 -1.52
N ILE A 9 1.73 6.46 -2.75
CA ILE A 9 2.66 6.77 -3.83
C ILE A 9 3.20 8.18 -3.62
N LEU A 10 4.50 8.29 -3.40
CA LEU A 10 5.15 9.57 -3.21
C LEU A 10 5.74 10.12 -4.50
N LYS A 11 6.25 9.24 -5.35
CA LYS A 11 6.93 9.64 -6.58
C LYS A 11 6.89 8.49 -7.57
N LEU A 12 6.65 8.81 -8.82
CA LEU A 12 6.75 7.83 -9.90
C LEU A 12 8.19 7.77 -10.39
N LEU A 13 8.71 6.57 -10.54
CA LEU A 13 10.08 6.32 -10.93
C LEU A 13 10.11 5.68 -12.32
N GLU A 14 11.31 5.48 -12.84
CA GLU A 14 11.50 4.83 -14.13
C GLU A 14 11.18 3.35 -14.07
N ASN A 15 10.96 2.76 -15.23
CA ASN A 15 10.72 1.32 -15.38
C ASN A 15 9.48 0.84 -14.64
N ASN A 16 8.47 1.72 -14.55
CA ASN A 16 7.18 1.39 -13.95
C ASN A 16 7.30 1.06 -12.45
N TYR A 17 8.20 1.77 -11.78
CA TYR A 17 8.33 1.71 -10.33
C TYR A 17 7.82 2.98 -9.70
N ALA A 18 7.54 2.93 -8.41
CA ALA A 18 7.17 4.11 -7.64
C ALA A 18 7.80 4.04 -6.26
N LEU A 19 8.09 5.20 -5.71
CA LEU A 19 8.50 5.31 -4.32
C LEU A 19 7.24 5.34 -3.49
N VAL A 20 7.09 4.39 -2.59
CA VAL A 20 5.89 4.20 -1.79
C VAL A 20 6.24 4.34 -0.32
N ASP A 21 5.41 5.10 0.40
CA ASP A 21 5.57 5.32 1.83
C ASP A 21 4.59 4.44 2.61
N PHE A 22 5.14 3.65 3.52
CA PHE A 22 4.38 2.74 4.37
C PHE A 22 4.32 3.24 5.82
N GLY A 23 4.22 4.56 5.98
CA GLY A 23 4.14 5.11 7.33
C GLY A 23 5.52 5.39 7.92
N GLY A 24 6.40 5.97 7.11
CA GLY A 24 7.75 6.31 7.53
C GLY A 24 8.83 5.50 6.86
N ILE A 25 8.48 4.33 6.36
CA ILE A 25 9.39 3.49 5.58
C ILE A 25 9.06 3.64 4.11
N LYS A 26 10.05 3.99 3.30
CA LYS A 26 9.87 4.22 1.87
C LYS A 26 10.59 3.14 1.09
N LYS A 27 9.90 2.59 0.09
CA LYS A 27 10.47 1.54 -0.76
C LYS A 27 10.05 1.74 -2.20
N ASN A 28 10.87 1.22 -3.11
CA ASN A 28 10.55 1.20 -4.53
C ASN A 28 9.68 -0.01 -4.81
N ILE A 29 8.52 0.23 -5.38
CA ILE A 29 7.52 -0.80 -5.60
C ILE A 29 7.20 -0.87 -7.10
N CYS A 30 7.08 -2.07 -7.62
CA CYS A 30 6.78 -2.31 -9.02
C CYS A 30 5.29 -2.09 -9.28
N LEU A 31 4.98 -1.35 -10.34
CA LEU A 31 3.61 -1.01 -10.73
C LEU A 31 3.14 -1.81 -11.95
N ASP A 32 3.83 -2.87 -12.33
CA ASP A 32 3.51 -3.62 -13.55
C ASP A 32 2.10 -4.20 -13.55
N LEU A 33 1.52 -4.41 -12.39
CA LEU A 33 0.20 -5.00 -12.26
C LEU A 33 -0.93 -3.97 -12.26
N LEU A 34 -0.58 -2.68 -12.27
CA LEU A 34 -1.56 -1.60 -12.19
C LEU A 34 -1.43 -0.65 -13.36
N LYS A 35 -2.52 0.08 -13.64
CA LYS A 35 -2.54 1.13 -14.65
C LYS A 35 -3.02 2.41 -14.00
N ASP A 36 -2.61 3.55 -14.59
CA ASP A 36 -3.10 4.86 -14.18
C ASP A 36 -2.83 5.20 -12.71
N VAL A 37 -1.68 4.76 -12.20
CA VAL A 37 -1.26 5.11 -10.86
C VAL A 37 -0.64 6.49 -10.86
N ARG A 38 -1.01 7.32 -9.89
CA ARG A 38 -0.54 8.70 -9.78
C ARG A 38 0.05 8.95 -8.40
N VAL A 39 0.87 10.00 -8.33
CA VAL A 39 1.39 10.47 -7.04
C VAL A 39 0.21 10.85 -6.15
N GLY A 40 0.26 10.40 -4.91
CA GLY A 40 -0.81 10.62 -3.95
C GLY A 40 -1.80 9.47 -3.86
N ASP A 41 -1.78 8.55 -4.82
CA ASP A 41 -2.64 7.37 -4.76
C ASP A 41 -2.19 6.43 -3.66
N TYR A 42 -3.14 5.69 -3.12
CA TYR A 42 -2.85 4.61 -2.18
C TYR A 42 -2.99 3.28 -2.92
N VAL A 43 -2.07 2.38 -2.64
CA VAL A 43 -2.07 1.05 -3.25
C VAL A 43 -1.81 0.01 -2.18
N ASN A 44 -2.34 -1.19 -2.41
CA ASN A 44 -1.97 -2.35 -1.61
C ASN A 44 -0.74 -2.98 -2.25
N VAL A 45 0.25 -3.30 -1.41
CA VAL A 45 1.53 -3.84 -1.87
C VAL A 45 1.76 -5.21 -1.26
N HIS A 46 2.19 -6.14 -2.09
CA HIS A 46 2.50 -7.50 -1.67
C HIS A 46 3.77 -7.95 -2.39
N VAL A 47 4.78 -8.30 -1.62
CA VAL A 47 6.07 -8.81 -2.14
C VAL A 47 6.68 -7.88 -3.20
N GLY A 48 6.65 -6.57 -2.94
CA GLY A 48 7.28 -5.60 -3.84
C GLY A 48 6.45 -5.19 -5.04
N PHE A 49 5.21 -5.70 -5.17
CA PHE A 49 4.32 -5.35 -6.25
C PHE A 49 3.07 -4.65 -5.72
N ALA A 50 2.70 -3.55 -6.36
CA ALA A 50 1.41 -2.93 -6.10
C ALA A 50 0.35 -3.78 -6.81
N ILE A 51 -0.64 -4.25 -6.07
CA ILE A 51 -1.61 -5.19 -6.60
C ILE A 51 -2.96 -4.56 -6.92
N ASN A 52 -3.33 -3.51 -6.22
CA ASN A 52 -4.54 -2.76 -6.54
C ASN A 52 -4.50 -1.39 -5.90
N LYS A 53 -5.28 -0.47 -6.49
CA LYS A 53 -5.44 0.88 -5.93
C LYS A 53 -6.56 0.88 -4.92
N ILE A 54 -6.44 1.74 -3.91
CA ILE A 54 -7.49 1.94 -2.93
C ILE A 54 -7.74 3.43 -2.76
N ASP A 55 -8.96 3.79 -2.38
CA ASP A 55 -9.29 5.17 -2.07
C ASP A 55 -8.50 5.62 -0.85
N GLU A 56 -8.13 6.89 -0.85
CA GLU A 56 -7.43 7.46 0.30
C GLU A 56 -8.22 7.25 1.58
N LYS A 57 -9.53 7.47 1.51
CA LYS A 57 -10.40 7.27 2.66
C LYS A 57 -10.38 5.82 3.12
N LYS A 58 -10.48 4.88 2.17
CA LYS A 58 -10.45 3.46 2.50
C LYS A 58 -9.09 3.03 3.03
N ALA A 59 -8.01 3.63 2.51
CA ALA A 59 -6.68 3.33 3.01
C ALA A 59 -6.54 3.71 4.47
N LYS A 60 -7.04 4.87 4.83
CA LYS A 60 -7.00 5.33 6.22
C LYS A 60 -7.86 4.45 7.11
N GLU A 61 -9.04 4.08 6.63
CA GLU A 61 -9.90 3.17 7.36
C GLU A 61 -9.27 1.80 7.52
N ASN A 62 -8.66 1.30 6.45
CA ASN A 62 -8.00 0.00 6.49
C ASN A 62 -6.82 -0.02 7.45
N LEU A 63 -6.04 1.03 7.49
CA LEU A 63 -4.93 1.13 8.42
C LEU A 63 -5.44 1.10 9.87
N LYS A 64 -6.50 1.85 10.14
CA LYS A 64 -7.11 1.86 11.45
C LYS A 64 -7.70 0.49 11.77
N PHE A 65 -8.39 -0.10 10.80
CA PHE A 65 -9.01 -1.40 10.96
C PHE A 65 -7.98 -2.49 11.21
N ILE A 66 -6.89 -2.46 10.45
CA ILE A 66 -5.83 -3.46 10.63
C ILE A 66 -5.24 -3.36 12.02
N LYS A 67 -5.03 -2.15 12.50
CA LYS A 67 -4.51 -1.95 13.83
C LYS A 67 -5.45 -2.51 14.90
N ASP A 68 -6.73 -2.23 14.76
CA ASP A 68 -7.74 -2.75 15.69
C ASP A 68 -7.90 -4.25 15.56
N ALA A 69 -7.97 -4.74 14.34
CA ALA A 69 -8.11 -6.16 14.06
C ALA A 69 -6.90 -6.96 14.57
N TYR A 70 -5.73 -6.39 14.41
CA TYR A 70 -4.51 -7.01 14.88
C TYR A 70 -4.55 -7.19 16.39
N SER A 71 -5.00 -6.17 17.10
CA SER A 71 -5.16 -6.25 18.55
C SER A 71 -6.20 -7.30 18.92
N SER A 72 -7.30 -7.35 18.18
CA SER A 72 -8.37 -8.29 18.45
C SER A 72 -8.02 -9.72 18.07
N SER A 73 -7.42 -9.88 16.90
CA SER A 73 -7.12 -11.22 16.37
C SER A 73 -6.08 -11.95 17.18
N ARG A 74 -5.29 -11.22 17.92
CA ARG A 74 -4.28 -11.85 18.77
C ARG A 74 -4.86 -12.58 19.95
N THR A 75 -6.12 -12.37 20.20
CA THR A 75 -6.82 -13.07 21.27
C THR A 75 -7.47 -14.36 20.79
N ILE A 76 -7.42 -14.61 19.52
CA ILE A 76 -8.03 -15.80 18.92
C ILE A 76 -7.11 -17.00 19.03
#